data_16010e239e5f856658bc88ef6a9551a7
#
_entry.id   16010e239e5f856658bc88ef6a9551a7
#
_cell.length_a   1.000
_cell.length_b   1.000
_cell.length_c   1.000
_cell.angle_alpha   90.00
_cell.angle_beta   90.00
_cell.angle_gamma   90.00
#
_symmetry.space_group_name_H-M   'P 1'
#
loop_
_entity.id
_entity.type
_entity.pdbx_description
1 polymer ?
#
loop_
_entity_poly.entity_id
_entity_poly.type
_entity_poly.pdbx_seq_one_letter_code
_entity_poly.pdbx_strand_id
1 'polypeptide(L)'
;YNFTTPEFNVNVCQLPFWALSVLYGWKGFKNNKTIDWLLFGLFAALGVLSKYLFIYLLIAMDVFFFYMIAKKKVNLKSLIFLIPFLLILLPHLIWLTENDYITITYGLHRTGTGGQSFLDHLILPVIFLGKQIGILIPFFIMCFFAISKFKSKFNFKDQKLLFLLTINIVPILLMFLTSMIMG
;
A
#
# COMPACT_ATOMS: atom_id res chain seq x y z
N TYR A 1 -6.76 -17.90 -3.83
CA TYR A 1 -7.36 -17.13 -4.94
C TYR A 1 -7.99 -18.04 -6.00
N ASN A 2 -7.37 -19.16 -6.40
CA ASN A 2 -7.90 -20.04 -7.45
C ASN A 2 -9.28 -20.65 -7.13
N PHE A 3 -9.64 -20.79 -5.87
CA PHE A 3 -10.92 -21.35 -5.43
C PHE A 3 -11.95 -20.31 -5.01
N THR A 4 -11.50 -19.14 -4.53
CA THR A 4 -12.37 -18.11 -3.97
C THR A 4 -12.63 -16.95 -4.93
N THR A 5 -11.82 -16.80 -5.96
CA THR A 5 -11.94 -15.71 -6.93
C THR A 5 -11.75 -16.24 -8.35
N PRO A 6 -12.70 -17.01 -8.89
CA PRO A 6 -12.62 -17.51 -10.27
C PRO A 6 -12.69 -16.38 -11.30
N GLU A 7 -13.18 -15.21 -10.91
CA GLU A 7 -13.33 -14.04 -11.78
C GLU A 7 -12.13 -13.09 -11.67
N PHE A 8 -11.67 -12.61 -12.82
CA PHE A 8 -10.69 -11.54 -12.87
C PHE A 8 -11.33 -10.21 -12.45
N ASN A 9 -10.87 -9.65 -11.35
CA ASN A 9 -11.39 -8.41 -10.80
C ASN A 9 -10.25 -7.44 -10.42
N VAL A 10 -10.61 -6.21 -10.05
CA VAL A 10 -9.65 -5.15 -9.70
C VAL A 10 -8.68 -5.53 -8.58
N ASN A 11 -9.08 -6.39 -7.64
CA ASN A 11 -8.19 -6.84 -6.56
C ASN A 11 -7.12 -7.79 -7.10
N VAL A 12 -7.48 -8.67 -8.03
CA VAL A 12 -6.53 -9.57 -8.70
C VAL A 12 -5.60 -8.79 -9.63
N CYS A 13 -6.15 -7.82 -10.39
CA CYS A 13 -5.38 -6.95 -11.27
C CYS A 13 -4.32 -6.13 -10.51
N GLN A 14 -4.60 -5.72 -9.29
CA GLN A 14 -3.71 -4.94 -8.46
C GLN A 14 -2.47 -5.73 -7.97
N LEU A 15 -2.58 -7.06 -7.76
CA LEU A 15 -1.54 -7.87 -7.13
C LEU A 15 -0.16 -7.80 -7.82
N PRO A 16 -0.05 -7.95 -9.17
CA PRO A 16 1.24 -7.87 -9.84
C PRO A 16 1.88 -6.48 -9.68
N PHE A 17 1.09 -5.40 -9.73
CA PHE A 17 1.61 -4.05 -9.56
C PHE A 17 2.04 -3.79 -8.12
N TRP A 18 1.36 -4.38 -7.14
CA TRP A 18 1.78 -4.35 -5.75
C TRP A 18 3.17 -4.98 -5.58
N ALA A 19 3.34 -6.20 -6.07
CA ALA A 19 4.59 -6.93 -5.98
C ALA A 19 5.74 -6.23 -6.72
N LEU A 20 5.48 -5.73 -7.93
CA LEU A 20 6.48 -5.04 -8.75
C LEU A 20 6.87 -3.68 -8.17
N SER A 21 5.93 -2.92 -7.62
CA SER A 21 6.24 -1.65 -6.93
C SER A 21 7.12 -1.88 -5.70
N VAL A 22 6.80 -2.86 -4.87
CA VAL A 22 7.63 -3.22 -3.71
C VAL A 22 9.02 -3.68 -4.15
N LEU A 23 9.11 -4.51 -5.18
CA LEU A 23 10.37 -5.02 -5.71
C LEU A 23 11.26 -3.90 -6.24
N TYR A 24 10.73 -3.04 -7.11
CA TYR A 24 11.51 -1.97 -7.75
C TYR A 24 11.77 -0.81 -6.81
N GLY A 25 10.87 -0.51 -5.89
CA GLY A 25 11.14 0.44 -4.81
C GLY A 25 12.29 -0.01 -3.91
N TRP A 26 12.33 -1.30 -3.52
CA TRP A 26 13.45 -1.86 -2.78
C TRP A 26 14.76 -1.90 -3.59
N LYS A 27 14.70 -2.29 -4.89
CA LYS A 27 15.87 -2.27 -5.78
C LYS A 27 16.39 -0.86 -5.98
N GLY A 28 15.52 0.12 -6.21
CA GLY A 28 15.88 1.53 -6.33
C GLY A 28 16.61 2.02 -5.09
N PHE A 29 16.08 1.70 -3.90
CA PHE A 29 16.71 2.01 -2.63
C PHE A 29 18.10 1.35 -2.48
N LYS A 30 18.19 0.04 -2.76
CA LYS A 30 19.42 -0.72 -2.53
C LYS A 30 20.50 -0.45 -3.56
N ASN A 31 20.15 -0.39 -4.84
CA ASN A 31 21.09 -0.32 -5.96
C ASN A 31 21.30 1.12 -6.44
N ASN A 32 20.40 2.03 -6.09
CA ASN A 32 20.38 3.43 -6.53
C ASN A 32 20.49 3.62 -8.07
N LYS A 33 19.94 2.64 -8.83
CA LYS A 33 19.90 2.69 -10.29
C LYS A 33 18.69 3.46 -10.76
N THR A 34 18.88 4.38 -11.71
CA THR A 34 17.81 5.19 -12.32
C THR A 34 16.67 4.34 -12.88
N ILE A 35 17.02 3.22 -13.55
CA ILE A 35 16.02 2.33 -14.14
C ILE A 35 15.10 1.68 -13.09
N ASP A 36 15.62 1.32 -11.91
CA ASP A 36 14.82 0.75 -10.85
C ASP A 36 13.78 1.76 -10.33
N TRP A 37 14.16 3.06 -10.24
CA TRP A 37 13.25 4.13 -9.87
C TRP A 37 12.21 4.43 -10.94
N LEU A 38 12.59 4.43 -12.22
CA LEU A 38 11.64 4.60 -13.32
C LEU A 38 10.60 3.46 -13.36
N LEU A 39 11.05 2.22 -13.18
CA LEU A 39 10.15 1.06 -13.11
C LEU A 39 9.25 1.10 -11.86
N PHE A 40 9.78 1.58 -10.74
CA PHE A 40 8.95 1.83 -9.56
C PHE A 40 7.81 2.81 -9.88
N GLY A 41 8.11 3.96 -10.49
CA GLY A 41 7.09 4.95 -10.87
C GLY A 41 6.06 4.40 -11.87
N LEU A 42 6.50 3.63 -12.86
CA LEU A 42 5.64 2.94 -13.82
C LEU A 42 4.64 2.02 -13.10
N PHE A 43 5.12 1.09 -12.29
CA PHE A 43 4.26 0.11 -11.61
C PHE A 43 3.40 0.74 -10.51
N ALA A 44 3.90 1.78 -9.86
CA ALA A 44 3.13 2.58 -8.91
C ALA A 44 1.91 3.24 -9.58
N ALA A 45 2.09 3.86 -10.75
CA ALA A 45 1.00 4.47 -11.50
C ALA A 45 -0.03 3.43 -11.97
N LEU A 46 0.41 2.31 -12.52
CA LEU A 46 -0.47 1.21 -12.95
C LEU A 46 -1.23 0.60 -11.75
N GLY A 47 -0.60 0.54 -10.60
CA GLY A 47 -1.24 0.10 -9.35
C GLY A 47 -2.38 1.03 -8.93
N VAL A 48 -2.17 2.35 -8.95
CA VAL A 48 -3.19 3.36 -8.65
C VAL A 48 -4.34 3.29 -9.65
N LEU A 49 -4.05 3.15 -10.95
CA LEU A 49 -5.06 3.00 -11.99
C LEU A 49 -5.87 1.70 -11.85
N SER A 50 -5.27 0.64 -11.31
CA SER A 50 -5.98 -0.61 -11.04
C SER A 50 -6.97 -0.45 -9.88
N LYS A 51 -6.58 0.25 -8.81
CA LYS A 51 -7.42 0.50 -7.63
C LYS A 51 -6.85 1.64 -6.80
N TYR A 52 -7.66 2.65 -6.47
CA TYR A 52 -7.21 3.80 -5.69
C TYR A 52 -6.66 3.45 -4.30
N LEU A 53 -7.13 2.36 -3.69
CA LEU A 53 -6.58 1.89 -2.41
C LEU A 53 -5.09 1.53 -2.46
N PHE A 54 -4.51 1.42 -3.67
CA PHE A 54 -3.06 1.27 -3.84
C PHE A 54 -2.27 2.46 -3.25
N ILE A 55 -2.90 3.62 -3.11
CA ILE A 55 -2.29 4.81 -2.50
C ILE A 55 -1.76 4.53 -1.08
N TYR A 56 -2.40 3.63 -0.32
CA TYR A 56 -1.93 3.26 1.02
C TYR A 56 -0.54 2.60 1.00
N LEU A 57 -0.25 1.77 -0.03
CA LEU A 57 1.09 1.23 -0.22
C LEU A 57 2.08 2.33 -0.58
N LEU A 58 1.70 3.26 -1.48
CA LEU A 58 2.58 4.36 -1.89
C LEU A 58 2.95 5.24 -0.71
N ILE A 59 1.95 5.64 0.11
CA ILE A 59 2.22 6.41 1.33
C ILE A 59 3.17 5.65 2.27
N ALA A 60 2.99 4.34 2.43
CA ALA A 60 3.89 3.54 3.24
C ALA A 60 5.33 3.53 2.69
N MET A 61 5.49 3.42 1.38
CA MET A 61 6.80 3.48 0.72
C MET A 61 7.41 4.87 0.83
N ASP A 62 6.62 5.93 0.67
CA ASP A 62 7.08 7.31 0.81
C ASP A 62 7.54 7.60 2.25
N VAL A 63 6.81 7.12 3.28
CA VAL A 63 7.24 7.22 4.68
C VAL A 63 8.63 6.59 4.87
N PHE A 64 8.86 5.40 4.30
CA PHE A 64 10.17 4.76 4.34
C PHE A 64 11.23 5.57 3.59
N PHE A 65 10.95 6.04 2.39
CA PHE A 65 11.91 6.79 1.57
C PHE A 65 12.24 8.15 2.20
N PHE A 66 11.28 8.90 2.71
CA PHE A 66 11.52 10.15 3.43
C PHE A 66 12.38 9.92 4.68
N TYR A 67 12.13 8.85 5.44
CA TYR A 67 12.99 8.50 6.56
C TYR A 67 14.43 8.19 6.09
N MET A 68 14.61 7.49 4.97
CA MET A 68 15.93 7.16 4.43
C MET A 68 16.63 8.39 3.82
N ILE A 69 15.89 9.32 3.23
CA ILE A 69 16.43 10.62 2.75
C ILE A 69 16.91 11.44 3.96
N ALA A 70 16.12 11.53 5.03
CA ALA A 70 16.52 12.22 6.26
C ALA A 70 17.77 11.62 6.89
N LYS A 71 17.99 10.31 6.74
CA LYS A 71 19.21 9.61 7.16
C LYS A 71 20.35 9.71 6.13
N LYS A 72 20.19 10.50 5.05
CA LYS A 72 21.16 10.68 3.94
C LYS A 72 21.56 9.36 3.26
N LYS A 73 20.69 8.35 3.27
CA LYS A 73 20.90 7.04 2.65
C LYS A 73 20.33 6.94 1.24
N VAL A 74 19.47 7.87 0.85
CA VAL A 74 18.88 7.99 -0.49
C VAL A 74 19.12 9.39 -1.01
N ASN A 75 19.48 9.50 -2.28
CA ASN A 75 19.67 10.78 -2.95
C ASN A 75 18.32 11.27 -3.50
N LEU A 76 18.12 12.58 -3.59
CA LEU A 76 16.97 13.22 -4.24
C LEU A 76 16.80 12.81 -5.71
N LYS A 77 17.82 12.25 -6.36
CA LYS A 77 17.70 11.63 -7.69
C LYS A 77 16.64 10.53 -7.74
N SER A 78 16.30 9.93 -6.61
CA SER A 78 15.19 8.96 -6.52
C SER A 78 13.87 9.54 -6.98
N LEU A 79 13.63 10.86 -6.84
CA LEU A 79 12.42 11.54 -7.29
C LEU A 79 12.16 11.41 -8.80
N ILE A 80 13.12 10.90 -9.57
CA ILE A 80 12.93 10.60 -11.00
C ILE A 80 11.76 9.63 -11.26
N PHE A 81 11.34 8.84 -10.26
CA PHE A 81 10.17 7.96 -10.37
C PHE A 81 8.87 8.74 -10.63
N LEU A 82 8.81 10.01 -10.22
CA LEU A 82 7.65 10.87 -10.45
C LEU A 82 7.39 11.11 -11.94
N ILE A 83 8.41 11.05 -12.81
CA ILE A 83 8.25 11.27 -14.24
C ILE A 83 7.30 10.23 -14.85
N PRO A 84 7.60 8.92 -14.85
CA PRO A 84 6.67 7.94 -15.40
C PRO A 84 5.38 7.85 -14.60
N PHE A 85 5.42 8.06 -13.28
CA PHE A 85 4.23 8.07 -12.44
C PHE A 85 3.22 9.13 -12.87
N LEU A 86 3.65 10.39 -13.00
CA LEU A 86 2.77 11.48 -13.41
C LEU A 86 2.35 11.37 -14.88
N LEU A 87 3.26 10.99 -15.80
CA LEU A 87 2.94 10.81 -17.20
C LEU A 87 1.82 9.80 -17.43
N ILE A 88 1.81 8.70 -16.68
CA ILE A 88 0.79 7.65 -16.80
C ILE A 88 -0.51 8.05 -16.12
N LEU A 89 -0.44 8.75 -14.99
CA LEU A 89 -1.64 9.21 -14.29
C LEU A 89 -2.30 10.42 -14.93
N LEU A 90 -1.55 11.26 -15.65
CA LEU A 90 -2.03 12.53 -16.19
C LEU A 90 -3.30 12.38 -17.02
N PRO A 91 -3.42 11.45 -17.99
CA PRO A 91 -4.66 11.29 -18.76
C PRO A 91 -5.87 10.97 -17.88
N HIS A 92 -5.66 10.14 -16.85
CA HIS A 92 -6.71 9.80 -15.91
C HIS A 92 -7.11 10.98 -15.00
N LEU A 93 -6.13 11.77 -14.56
CA LEU A 93 -6.41 12.99 -13.77
C LEU A 93 -7.20 14.02 -14.58
N ILE A 94 -6.85 14.23 -15.87
CA ILE A 94 -7.61 15.10 -16.77
C ILE A 94 -9.04 14.58 -16.91
N TRP A 95 -9.20 13.28 -17.19
CA TRP A 95 -10.53 12.67 -17.30
C TRP A 95 -11.34 12.82 -16.00
N LEU A 96 -10.73 12.68 -14.82
CA LEU A 96 -11.40 12.88 -13.53
C LEU A 96 -11.94 14.31 -13.38
N THR A 97 -11.17 15.32 -13.77
CA THR A 97 -11.63 16.72 -13.68
C THR A 97 -12.77 17.02 -14.66
N GLU A 98 -12.78 16.38 -15.83
CA GLU A 98 -13.83 16.51 -16.83
C GLU A 98 -15.13 15.77 -16.45
N ASN A 99 -15.05 14.77 -15.55
CA ASN A 99 -16.18 13.94 -15.14
C ASN A 99 -16.53 14.12 -13.66
N ASP A 100 -16.36 15.30 -13.10
CA ASP A 100 -16.80 15.69 -11.75
C ASP A 100 -16.34 14.70 -10.64
N TYR A 101 -15.15 14.10 -10.82
CA TYR A 101 -14.56 13.12 -9.88
C TYR A 101 -15.47 11.93 -9.56
N ILE A 102 -16.31 11.51 -10.50
CA ILE A 102 -17.36 10.51 -10.32
C ILE A 102 -16.87 9.20 -9.67
N THR A 103 -15.68 8.73 -10.01
CA THR A 103 -15.13 7.49 -9.43
C THR A 103 -14.72 7.66 -7.96
N ILE A 104 -14.27 8.84 -7.58
CA ILE A 104 -13.93 9.16 -6.19
C ILE A 104 -15.20 9.32 -5.37
N THR A 105 -16.16 10.11 -5.87
CA THR A 105 -17.46 10.31 -5.21
C THR A 105 -18.22 9.00 -5.04
N TYR A 106 -18.25 8.14 -6.08
CA TYR A 106 -18.81 6.80 -5.97
C TYR A 106 -18.12 5.95 -4.90
N GLY A 107 -16.79 5.99 -4.84
CA GLY A 107 -16.01 5.28 -3.81
C GLY A 107 -16.38 5.75 -2.40
N LEU A 108 -16.48 7.04 -2.18
CA LEU A 108 -16.87 7.64 -0.91
C LEU A 108 -18.31 7.25 -0.51
N HIS A 109 -19.28 7.36 -1.42
CA HIS A 109 -20.65 6.93 -1.16
C HIS A 109 -20.76 5.44 -0.81
N ARG A 110 -19.98 4.60 -1.48
CA ARG A 110 -19.99 3.15 -1.23
C ARG A 110 -19.38 2.78 0.13
N THR A 111 -18.48 3.59 0.66
CA THR A 111 -17.85 3.38 1.98
C THR A 111 -18.67 3.95 3.13
N GLY A 112 -19.87 4.50 2.87
CA GLY A 112 -20.82 4.78 3.92
C GLY A 112 -20.77 6.18 4.53
N THR A 113 -20.41 7.22 3.78
CA THR A 113 -20.38 8.62 4.27
C THR A 113 -21.76 9.23 4.55
N GLY A 114 -22.85 8.43 4.55
CA GLY A 114 -24.22 8.89 4.74
C GLY A 114 -24.90 8.30 5.96
N GLY A 115 -25.04 9.05 7.04
CA GLY A 115 -25.99 8.75 8.13
C GLY A 115 -25.53 7.75 9.18
N GLN A 116 -24.22 7.65 9.41
CA GLN A 116 -23.66 6.75 10.44
C GLN A 116 -23.73 7.35 11.84
N SER A 117 -23.92 6.50 12.84
CA SER A 117 -23.89 6.88 14.24
C SER A 117 -22.44 7.18 14.68
N PHE A 118 -22.25 8.08 15.65
CA PHE A 118 -20.94 8.32 16.26
C PHE A 118 -20.26 7.02 16.75
N LEU A 119 -21.05 6.03 17.17
CA LEU A 119 -20.54 4.74 17.61
C LEU A 119 -19.90 3.94 16.45
N ASP A 120 -20.34 4.13 15.21
CA ASP A 120 -19.81 3.41 14.06
C ASP A 120 -18.36 3.80 13.78
N HIS A 121 -18.00 5.06 14.03
CA HIS A 121 -16.61 5.55 13.92
C HIS A 121 -15.64 4.86 14.91
N LEU A 122 -16.13 4.24 15.97
CA LEU A 122 -15.32 3.49 16.93
C LEU A 122 -15.42 1.98 16.70
N ILE A 123 -16.61 1.48 16.41
CA ILE A 123 -16.86 0.04 16.30
C ILE A 123 -16.30 -0.53 14.99
N LEU A 124 -16.51 0.15 13.86
CA LEU A 124 -16.07 -0.37 12.55
C LEU A 124 -14.56 -0.53 12.43
N PRO A 125 -13.71 0.44 12.89
CA PRO A 125 -12.26 0.24 12.92
C PRO A 125 -11.82 -0.95 13.77
N VAL A 126 -12.47 -1.18 14.92
CA VAL A 126 -12.16 -2.33 15.80
C VAL A 126 -12.55 -3.64 15.12
N ILE A 127 -13.74 -3.70 14.49
CA ILE A 127 -14.16 -4.86 13.70
C ILE A 127 -13.19 -5.11 12.54
N PHE A 128 -12.73 -4.06 11.86
CA PHE A 128 -11.74 -4.18 10.80
C PHE A 128 -10.46 -4.84 11.30
N LEU A 129 -9.87 -4.37 12.41
CA LEU A 129 -8.67 -4.98 13.00
C LEU A 129 -8.92 -6.43 13.43
N GLY A 130 -10.06 -6.71 14.04
CA GLY A 130 -10.45 -8.08 14.43
C GLY A 130 -10.51 -9.03 13.23
N LYS A 131 -11.09 -8.58 12.12
CA LYS A 131 -11.12 -9.34 10.86
C LYS A 131 -9.72 -9.54 10.28
N GLN A 132 -8.83 -8.53 10.32
CA GLN A 132 -7.46 -8.67 9.85
C GLN A 132 -6.69 -9.73 10.67
N ILE A 133 -6.81 -9.68 12.00
CA ILE A 133 -6.20 -10.70 12.88
C ILE A 133 -6.77 -12.08 12.58
N GLY A 134 -8.10 -12.20 12.44
CA GLY A 134 -8.76 -13.47 12.13
C GLY A 134 -8.27 -14.10 10.82
N ILE A 135 -8.13 -13.31 9.77
CA ILE A 135 -7.60 -13.79 8.47
C ILE A 135 -6.13 -14.23 8.59
N LEU A 136 -5.35 -13.60 9.47
CA LEU A 136 -3.94 -13.91 9.66
C LEU A 136 -3.67 -15.08 10.63
N ILE A 137 -4.68 -15.59 11.33
CA ILE A 137 -4.52 -16.73 12.28
C ILE A 137 -3.79 -17.92 11.63
N PRO A 138 -4.17 -18.45 10.46
CA PRO A 138 -3.46 -19.58 9.85
C PRO A 138 -1.99 -19.25 9.55
N PHE A 139 -1.72 -18.02 9.12
CA PHE A 139 -0.35 -17.54 8.87
C PHE A 139 0.46 -17.48 10.18
N PHE A 140 -0.10 -16.98 11.28
CA PHE A 140 0.57 -16.93 12.57
C PHE A 140 0.86 -18.32 13.13
N ILE A 141 -0.08 -19.26 12.96
CA ILE A 141 0.14 -20.66 13.35
C ILE A 141 1.33 -21.24 12.58
N MET A 142 1.36 -21.06 11.27
CA MET A 142 2.47 -21.51 10.43
C MET A 142 3.81 -20.87 10.84
N CYS A 143 3.82 -19.55 11.09
CA CYS A 143 4.99 -18.81 11.56
C CYS A 143 5.48 -19.33 12.93
N PHE A 144 4.56 -19.60 13.84
CA PHE A 144 4.92 -20.13 15.17
C PHE A 144 5.70 -21.44 15.05
N PHE A 145 5.24 -22.39 14.23
CA PHE A 145 5.97 -23.64 13.99
C PHE A 145 7.31 -23.43 13.26
N ALA A 146 7.39 -22.46 12.36
CA ALA A 146 8.64 -22.13 11.66
C ALA A 146 9.66 -21.47 12.60
N ILE A 147 9.24 -20.47 13.39
CA ILE A 147 10.12 -19.67 14.26
C ILE A 147 10.65 -20.53 15.44
N SER A 148 9.88 -21.52 15.92
CA SER A 148 10.34 -22.42 17.01
C SER A 148 11.66 -23.11 16.69
N LYS A 149 12.01 -23.27 15.41
CA LYS A 149 13.27 -23.86 14.94
C LYS A 149 14.39 -22.83 14.65
N PHE A 150 14.07 -21.53 14.58
CA PHE A 150 15.02 -20.49 14.23
C PHE A 150 15.25 -19.53 15.40
N LYS A 151 16.47 -19.49 15.93
CA LYS A 151 16.91 -18.44 16.87
C LYS A 151 17.20 -17.16 16.10
N SER A 152 16.17 -16.44 15.64
CA SER A 152 16.34 -15.14 14.97
C SER A 152 16.38 -14.01 16.01
N LYS A 153 17.40 -13.17 15.94
CA LYS A 153 17.44 -11.91 16.70
C LYS A 153 16.86 -10.81 15.82
N PHE A 154 15.78 -10.19 16.24
CA PHE A 154 15.22 -9.02 15.56
C PHE A 154 16.17 -7.83 15.69
N ASN A 155 16.67 -7.34 14.56
CA ASN A 155 17.52 -6.16 14.52
C ASN A 155 16.75 -4.99 13.85
N PHE A 156 16.16 -4.12 14.66
CA PHE A 156 15.43 -2.95 14.15
C PHE A 156 16.31 -1.91 13.43
N LYS A 157 17.64 -2.08 13.42
CA LYS A 157 18.56 -1.27 12.60
C LYS A 157 18.67 -1.81 11.17
N ASP A 158 18.15 -3.00 10.90
CA ASP A 158 18.16 -3.58 9.56
C ASP A 158 17.13 -2.84 8.67
N GLN A 159 17.64 -2.26 7.59
CA GLN A 159 16.84 -1.48 6.64
C GLN A 159 15.80 -2.34 5.92
N LYS A 160 16.12 -3.62 5.67
CA LYS A 160 15.19 -4.56 5.04
C LYS A 160 14.02 -4.86 5.96
N LEU A 161 14.29 -5.09 7.24
CA LEU A 161 13.25 -5.30 8.24
C LEU A 161 12.37 -4.06 8.38
N LEU A 162 13.00 -2.88 8.45
CA LEU A 162 12.27 -1.61 8.55
C LEU A 162 11.38 -1.38 7.32
N PHE A 163 11.89 -1.62 6.10
CA PHE A 163 11.10 -1.53 4.88
C PHE A 163 9.88 -2.46 4.91
N LEU A 164 10.09 -3.73 5.26
CA LEU A 164 9.01 -4.72 5.34
C LEU A 164 7.96 -4.34 6.41
N LEU A 165 8.39 -3.87 7.57
CA LEU A 165 7.47 -3.41 8.61
C LEU A 165 6.66 -2.20 8.13
N THR A 166 7.30 -1.23 7.48
CA THR A 166 6.63 -0.01 7.02
C THR A 166 5.56 -0.33 5.97
N ILE A 167 5.87 -1.14 4.94
CA ILE A 167 4.91 -1.47 3.89
C ILE A 167 3.76 -2.39 4.34
N ASN A 168 3.87 -3.03 5.50
CA ASN A 168 2.79 -3.84 6.06
C ASN A 168 1.98 -3.10 7.14
N ILE A 169 2.66 -2.39 8.05
CA ILE A 169 1.98 -1.75 9.20
C ILE A 169 1.31 -0.44 8.77
N VAL A 170 1.98 0.39 7.97
CA VAL A 170 1.44 1.71 7.60
C VAL A 170 0.12 1.60 6.82
N PRO A 171 -0.05 0.71 5.81
CA PRO A 171 -1.35 0.55 5.14
C PRO A 171 -2.47 0.13 6.08
N ILE A 172 -2.20 -0.77 7.04
CA ILE A 172 -3.20 -1.20 8.04
C ILE A 172 -3.60 -0.02 8.92
N LEU A 173 -2.62 0.78 9.39
CA LEU A 173 -2.89 1.98 10.19
C LEU A 173 -3.69 3.02 9.40
N LEU A 174 -3.35 3.24 8.12
CA LEU A 174 -4.09 4.17 7.27
C LEU A 174 -5.52 3.70 7.02
N MET A 175 -5.74 2.41 6.76
CA MET A 175 -7.08 1.85 6.62
C MET A 175 -7.88 1.96 7.92
N PHE A 176 -7.25 1.72 9.07
CA PHE A 176 -7.87 1.91 10.38
C PHE A 176 -8.31 3.38 10.59
N LEU A 177 -7.40 4.33 10.32
CA LEU A 177 -7.70 5.76 10.41
C LEU A 177 -8.80 6.18 9.43
N THR A 178 -8.77 5.69 8.20
CA THR A 178 -9.82 5.96 7.21
C THR A 178 -11.18 5.43 7.69
N SER A 179 -11.22 4.21 8.24
CA SER A 179 -12.44 3.64 8.81
C SER A 179 -12.93 4.44 10.03
N MET A 180 -12.02 5.01 10.83
CA MET A 180 -12.37 5.88 11.97
C MET A 180 -12.95 7.24 11.53
N ILE A 181 -12.47 7.78 10.39
CA ILE A 181 -12.96 9.06 9.86
C ILE A 181 -14.28 8.90 9.12
N MET A 182 -14.44 7.80 8.38
CA MET A 182 -15.60 7.58 7.51
C MET A 182 -16.77 6.88 8.22
N GLY A 183 -16.51 6.22 9.32
CA GLY A 183 -17.50 5.49 10.12
C GLY A 183 -17.82 4.12 9.57
#